data_11b9b4da2b8aba4fa4cafd5786de8181
#
_entry.id   11b9b4da2b8aba4fa4cafd5786de8181
#
_cell.length_a   1.000
_cell.length_b   1.000
_cell.length_c   1.000
_cell.angle_alpha   90.00
_cell.angle_beta   90.00
_cell.angle_gamma   90.00
#
_symmetry.space_group_name_H-M   'P 1'
#
loop_
_entity.id
_entity.type
_entity.pdbx_description
1 polymer ?
#
loop_
_entity_poly.entity_id
_entity_poly.type
_entity_poly.pdbx_seq_one_letter_code
_entity_poly.pdbx_strand_id
1 'polypeptide(L)'
;MKFDFTGTGVALVTPFHADGKIDFASLQKVVDYVITGGIDFLVALGTTGETPALSKHDRMEVTQAILRANAGRRPVVLGMGGNDTAELLDYLQAFDMQGIAGLLSVTPYYNKPSQEGLYQHYKAMLSATD
;
A
#
# COMPACT_ATOMS: atom_id res chain seq x y z
N MET A 1 5.51 -12.14 13.10
CA MET A 1 6.91 -12.18 12.58
C MET A 1 7.41 -10.75 12.47
N LYS A 2 8.54 -10.38 13.04
CA LYS A 2 9.08 -9.01 12.96
C LYS A 2 9.87 -8.91 11.66
N PHE A 3 9.42 -8.10 10.71
CA PHE A 3 10.15 -7.86 9.46
C PHE A 3 11.26 -6.84 9.68
N ASP A 4 12.39 -7.06 9.00
CA ASP A 4 13.46 -6.07 8.89
C ASP A 4 13.24 -5.27 7.61
N PHE A 5 13.07 -3.96 7.76
CA PHE A 5 12.91 -3.00 6.65
C PHE A 5 14.24 -2.27 6.34
N THR A 6 15.37 -2.86 6.73
CA THR A 6 16.69 -2.37 6.33
C THR A 6 16.92 -2.66 4.85
N GLY A 7 17.53 -1.73 4.14
CA GLY A 7 17.87 -1.88 2.72
C GLY A 7 17.04 -0.98 1.81
N THR A 8 16.85 -1.44 0.57
CA THR A 8 16.18 -0.68 -0.49
C THR A 8 14.74 -1.14 -0.67
N GLY A 9 13.79 -0.24 -0.36
CA GLY A 9 12.38 -0.43 -0.68
C GLY A 9 12.00 0.30 -1.97
N VAL A 10 11.21 -0.32 -2.83
CA VAL A 10 10.76 0.28 -4.09
C VAL A 10 9.26 0.52 -4.05
N ALA A 11 8.86 1.79 -4.25
CA ALA A 11 7.47 2.15 -4.46
C ALA A 11 7.05 1.76 -5.90
N LEU A 12 6.11 0.83 -6.00
CA LEU A 12 5.61 0.32 -7.26
C LEU A 12 4.69 1.32 -7.96
N VAL A 13 4.81 1.42 -9.28
CA VAL A 13 3.83 2.09 -10.14
C VAL A 13 2.61 1.19 -10.35
N THR A 14 1.48 1.78 -10.68
CA THR A 14 0.30 1.07 -11.20
C THR A 14 0.24 1.29 -12.71
N PRO A 15 0.60 0.31 -13.55
CA PRO A 15 0.49 0.45 -15.00
C PRO A 15 -0.97 0.49 -15.46
N PHE A 16 -1.24 1.33 -16.47
CA PHE A 16 -2.56 1.44 -17.08
C PHE A 16 -2.49 1.21 -18.59
N HIS A 17 -3.55 0.67 -19.15
CA HIS A 17 -3.80 0.66 -20.58
C HIS A 17 -4.21 2.05 -21.08
N ALA A 18 -4.19 2.24 -22.40
CA ALA A 18 -4.59 3.52 -23.00
C ALA A 18 -6.08 3.89 -22.76
N ASP A 19 -6.90 2.93 -22.40
CA ASP A 19 -8.32 3.12 -22.02
C ASP A 19 -8.51 3.44 -20.51
N GLY A 20 -7.41 3.56 -19.76
CA GLY A 20 -7.40 3.88 -18.32
C GLY A 20 -7.61 2.68 -17.39
N LYS A 21 -7.76 1.47 -17.92
CA LYS A 21 -7.85 0.26 -17.08
C LYS A 21 -6.47 -0.17 -16.59
N ILE A 22 -6.43 -0.81 -15.43
CA ILE A 22 -5.19 -1.33 -14.85
C ILE A 22 -4.62 -2.47 -15.73
N ASP A 23 -3.33 -2.35 -16.08
CA ASP A 23 -2.59 -3.40 -16.80
C ASP A 23 -1.90 -4.33 -15.80
N PHE A 24 -2.62 -5.34 -15.35
CA PHE A 24 -2.09 -6.34 -14.42
C PHE A 24 -0.93 -7.16 -14.99
N ALA A 25 -0.87 -7.35 -16.30
CA ALA A 25 0.23 -8.09 -16.94
C ALA A 25 1.54 -7.30 -16.87
N SER A 26 1.47 -5.99 -17.09
CA SER A 26 2.63 -5.11 -16.90
C SER A 26 2.98 -4.94 -15.43
N LEU A 27 2.00 -4.89 -14.52
CA LEU A 27 2.24 -4.83 -13.08
C LEU A 27 3.05 -6.05 -12.60
N GLN A 28 2.70 -7.26 -13.06
CA GLN A 28 3.48 -8.46 -12.75
C GLN A 28 4.93 -8.34 -13.22
N LYS A 29 5.16 -7.85 -14.44
CA LYS A 29 6.51 -7.65 -14.98
C LYS A 29 7.31 -6.63 -14.15
N VAL A 30 6.65 -5.55 -13.69
CA VAL A 30 7.28 -4.56 -12.81
C VAL A 30 7.73 -5.19 -11.49
N VAL A 31 6.86 -5.99 -10.85
CA VAL A 31 7.21 -6.70 -9.61
C VAL A 31 8.39 -7.63 -9.83
N ASP A 32 8.38 -8.44 -10.88
CA ASP A 32 9.47 -9.37 -11.20
C ASP A 32 10.78 -8.62 -11.51
N TYR A 33 10.69 -7.52 -12.25
CA TYR A 33 11.84 -6.69 -12.61
C TYR A 33 12.54 -6.13 -11.37
N VAL A 34 11.81 -5.51 -10.45
CA VAL A 34 12.43 -4.90 -9.27
C VAL A 34 12.97 -5.95 -8.30
N ILE A 35 12.28 -7.09 -8.12
CA ILE A 35 12.77 -8.20 -7.30
C ILE A 35 14.06 -8.78 -7.87
N THR A 36 14.12 -9.00 -9.19
CA THR A 36 15.33 -9.48 -9.87
C THR A 36 16.47 -8.46 -9.76
N GLY A 37 16.14 -7.17 -9.72
CA GLY A 37 17.09 -6.07 -9.47
C GLY A 37 17.67 -6.03 -8.06
N GLY A 38 17.20 -6.90 -7.13
CA GLY A 38 17.81 -7.08 -5.82
C GLY A 38 17.28 -6.15 -4.72
N ILE A 39 16.05 -5.65 -4.86
CA ILE A 39 15.40 -4.85 -3.79
C ILE A 39 15.13 -5.70 -2.55
N ASP A 40 15.05 -5.06 -1.38
CA ASP A 40 14.82 -5.73 -0.11
C ASP A 40 13.34 -5.84 0.24
N PHE A 41 12.52 -4.85 -0.10
CA PHE A 41 11.07 -4.88 0.10
C PHE A 41 10.31 -4.06 -0.95
N LEU A 42 9.03 -4.37 -1.10
CA LEU A 42 8.10 -3.69 -2.01
C LEU A 42 7.22 -2.72 -1.24
N VAL A 43 6.91 -1.57 -1.84
CA VAL A 43 5.87 -0.66 -1.34
C VAL A 43 4.74 -0.61 -2.37
N ALA A 44 3.63 -1.23 -2.03
CA ALA A 44 2.41 -1.24 -2.83
C ALA A 44 1.54 -0.03 -2.49
N LEU A 45 0.85 0.55 -3.45
CA LEU A 45 -0.11 1.63 -3.25
C LEU A 45 0.43 2.85 -2.47
N GLY A 46 1.74 3.15 -2.60
CA GLY A 46 2.28 4.45 -2.24
C GLY A 46 1.81 5.53 -3.24
N THR A 47 2.27 6.77 -3.05
CA THR A 47 1.96 7.87 -3.98
C THR A 47 2.37 7.55 -5.42
N THR A 48 3.49 6.86 -5.60
CA THR A 48 3.98 6.39 -6.91
C THR A 48 2.97 5.46 -7.61
N GLY A 49 2.16 4.73 -6.86
CA GLY A 49 1.11 3.84 -7.38
C GLY A 49 -0.18 4.55 -7.75
N GLU A 50 -0.22 5.89 -7.74
CA GLU A 50 -1.36 6.72 -8.11
C GLU A 50 -2.64 6.38 -7.33
N THR A 51 -2.49 6.00 -6.06
CA THR A 51 -3.55 5.53 -5.18
C THR A 51 -4.81 6.41 -5.14
N PRO A 52 -4.72 7.76 -5.18
CA PRO A 52 -5.93 8.59 -5.22
C PRO A 52 -6.78 8.42 -6.48
N ALA A 53 -6.20 7.94 -7.57
CA ALA A 53 -6.91 7.68 -8.83
C ALA A 53 -7.60 6.29 -8.86
N LEU A 54 -7.35 5.44 -7.87
CA LEU A 54 -7.88 4.09 -7.78
C LEU A 54 -9.11 4.04 -6.87
N SER A 55 -10.16 3.35 -7.30
CA SER A 55 -11.28 2.99 -6.43
C SER A 55 -10.82 2.05 -5.30
N LYS A 56 -11.64 1.90 -4.25
CA LYS A 56 -11.36 0.91 -3.18
C LYS A 56 -11.21 -0.50 -3.75
N HIS A 57 -12.05 -0.88 -4.71
CA HIS A 57 -11.97 -2.18 -5.39
C HIS A 57 -10.65 -2.33 -6.15
N ASP A 58 -10.26 -1.34 -6.97
CA ASP A 58 -9.01 -1.38 -7.72
C ASP A 58 -7.78 -1.51 -6.80
N ARG A 59 -7.78 -0.80 -5.67
CA ARG A 59 -6.69 -0.91 -4.68
C ARG A 59 -6.57 -2.33 -4.13
N MET A 60 -7.69 -2.99 -3.85
CA MET A 60 -7.69 -4.38 -3.41
C MET A 60 -7.15 -5.31 -4.50
N GLU A 61 -7.61 -5.16 -5.74
CA GLU A 61 -7.14 -5.98 -6.86
C GLU A 61 -5.65 -5.78 -7.16
N VAL A 62 -5.17 -4.53 -7.16
CA VAL A 62 -3.74 -4.20 -7.33
C VAL A 62 -2.90 -4.85 -6.24
N THR A 63 -3.31 -4.73 -4.97
CA THR A 63 -2.58 -5.36 -3.87
C THR A 63 -2.52 -6.87 -4.01
N GLN A 64 -3.65 -7.51 -4.31
CA GLN A 64 -3.71 -8.95 -4.54
C GLN A 64 -2.83 -9.40 -5.73
N ALA A 65 -2.81 -8.61 -6.80
CA ALA A 65 -1.96 -8.87 -7.96
C ALA A 65 -0.47 -8.78 -7.59
N ILE A 66 -0.08 -7.77 -6.80
CA ILE A 66 1.30 -7.61 -6.30
C ILE A 66 1.67 -8.79 -5.38
N LEU A 67 0.80 -9.19 -4.46
CA LEU A 67 1.05 -10.33 -3.56
C LEU A 67 1.21 -11.64 -4.33
N ARG A 68 0.35 -11.89 -5.32
CA ARG A 68 0.48 -13.07 -6.21
C ARG A 68 1.79 -13.04 -7.00
N ALA A 69 2.11 -11.91 -7.64
CA ALA A 69 3.36 -11.76 -8.39
C ALA A 69 4.59 -11.89 -7.49
N ASN A 70 4.55 -11.31 -6.28
CA ASN A 70 5.63 -11.41 -5.30
C ASN A 70 5.86 -12.85 -4.81
N ALA A 71 4.81 -13.65 -4.67
CA ALA A 71 4.87 -15.04 -4.21
C ALA A 71 5.72 -15.23 -2.93
N GLY A 72 5.67 -14.28 -2.01
CA GLY A 72 6.41 -14.30 -0.75
C GLY A 72 7.92 -14.05 -0.87
N ARG A 73 8.42 -13.64 -2.04
CA ARG A 73 9.86 -13.42 -2.28
C ARG A 73 10.44 -12.23 -1.50
N ARG A 74 9.64 -11.20 -1.25
CA ARG A 74 10.03 -9.98 -0.52
C ARG A 74 8.91 -9.54 0.43
N PRO A 75 9.23 -8.88 1.55
CA PRO A 75 8.21 -8.22 2.36
C PRO A 75 7.43 -7.17 1.53
N VAL A 76 6.14 -7.05 1.78
CA VAL A 76 5.28 -6.05 1.12
C VAL A 76 4.77 -5.06 2.17
N VAL A 77 5.07 -3.79 1.98
CA VAL A 77 4.50 -2.67 2.73
C VAL A 77 3.34 -2.11 1.92
N LEU A 78 2.19 -1.94 2.55
CA LEU A 78 1.00 -1.40 1.91
C LEU A 78 0.82 0.09 2.24
N GLY A 79 0.74 0.93 1.21
CA GLY A 79 0.32 2.32 1.33
C GLY A 79 -1.15 2.39 1.72
N MET A 80 -1.42 2.85 2.93
CA MET A 80 -2.77 2.96 3.46
C MET A 80 -2.86 4.21 4.32
N GLY A 81 -3.31 5.30 3.72
CA GLY A 81 -3.44 6.59 4.37
C GLY A 81 -4.55 7.41 3.74
N GLY A 82 -5.02 8.38 4.47
CA GLY A 82 -6.10 9.27 4.06
C GLY A 82 -6.24 10.43 5.03
N ASN A 83 -7.13 11.35 4.72
CA ASN A 83 -7.44 12.52 5.55
C ASN A 83 -8.81 12.41 6.25
N ASP A 84 -9.49 11.28 6.10
CA ASP A 84 -10.67 10.88 6.87
C ASP A 84 -10.33 9.60 7.66
N THR A 85 -10.29 9.72 8.99
CA THR A 85 -9.93 8.62 9.87
C THR A 85 -10.98 7.50 9.85
N ALA A 86 -12.26 7.86 9.81
CA ALA A 86 -13.35 6.88 9.81
C ALA A 86 -13.33 6.05 8.52
N GLU A 87 -13.22 6.71 7.36
CA GLU A 87 -13.10 6.01 6.08
C GLU A 87 -11.89 5.07 6.02
N LEU A 88 -10.76 5.50 6.61
CA LEU A 88 -9.54 4.70 6.66
C LEU A 88 -9.72 3.46 7.54
N LEU A 89 -10.41 3.58 8.69
CA LEU A 89 -10.70 2.45 9.58
C LEU A 89 -11.64 1.45 8.91
N ASP A 90 -12.69 1.92 8.25
CA ASP A 90 -13.59 1.06 7.47
C ASP A 90 -12.83 0.29 6.38
N TYR A 91 -11.87 0.95 5.73
CA TYR A 91 -11.04 0.32 4.71
C TYR A 91 -10.09 -0.72 5.30
N LEU A 92 -9.45 -0.42 6.45
CA LEU A 92 -8.58 -1.36 7.18
C LEU A 92 -9.35 -2.62 7.58
N GLN A 93 -10.58 -2.49 8.08
CA GLN A 93 -11.40 -3.62 8.49
C GLN A 93 -11.85 -4.50 7.31
N ALA A 94 -12.07 -3.90 6.15
CA ALA A 94 -12.48 -4.61 4.94
C ALA A 94 -11.30 -5.28 4.19
N PHE A 95 -10.07 -4.92 4.54
CA PHE A 95 -8.88 -5.35 3.81
C PHE A 95 -8.27 -6.62 4.39
N ASP A 96 -8.02 -7.61 3.53
CA ASP A 96 -7.26 -8.80 3.94
C ASP A 96 -5.76 -8.45 4.04
N MET A 97 -5.25 -8.43 5.27
CA MET A 97 -3.87 -8.10 5.59
C MET A 97 -2.90 -9.27 5.39
N GLN A 98 -3.38 -10.44 4.95
CA GLN A 98 -2.51 -11.60 4.75
C GLN A 98 -1.41 -11.30 3.70
N GLY A 99 -0.18 -11.51 4.07
CA GLY A 99 0.99 -11.25 3.21
C GLY A 99 1.52 -9.81 3.26
N ILE A 100 0.88 -8.93 4.03
CA ILE A 100 1.35 -7.56 4.26
C ILE A 100 2.27 -7.54 5.49
N ALA A 101 3.45 -6.99 5.31
CA ALA A 101 4.49 -6.92 6.35
C ALA A 101 4.39 -5.65 7.20
N GLY A 102 3.73 -4.61 6.70
CA GLY A 102 3.55 -3.35 7.40
C GLY A 102 2.75 -2.34 6.58
N LEU A 103 2.34 -1.26 7.24
CA LEU A 103 1.60 -0.16 6.63
C LEU A 103 2.48 1.08 6.48
N LEU A 104 2.36 1.76 5.34
CA LEU A 104 2.89 3.10 5.11
C LEU A 104 1.73 4.09 5.07
N SER A 105 1.59 4.90 6.11
CA SER A 105 0.50 5.86 6.21
C SER A 105 1.01 7.29 6.16
N VAL A 106 0.52 8.05 5.20
CA VAL A 106 0.71 9.50 5.16
C VAL A 106 -0.14 10.16 6.25
N THR A 107 0.36 11.24 6.86
CA THR A 107 -0.46 12.06 7.76
C THR A 107 -1.69 12.61 7.05
N PRO A 108 -2.83 12.81 7.75
CA PRO A 108 -3.98 13.48 7.16
C PRO A 108 -3.58 14.78 6.48
N TYR A 109 -3.81 14.86 5.19
CA TYR A 109 -3.41 15.98 4.34
C TYR A 109 -4.59 16.90 4.05
N TYR A 110 -4.32 18.12 3.59
CA TYR A 110 -5.27 19.16 3.23
C TYR A 110 -5.97 19.81 4.44
N ASN A 111 -6.70 19.06 5.26
CA ASN A 111 -7.44 19.53 6.44
C ASN A 111 -6.56 19.81 7.68
N LYS A 112 -5.24 19.54 7.63
CA LYS A 112 -4.21 19.95 8.60
C LYS A 112 -4.64 19.78 10.08
N PRO A 113 -4.75 18.54 10.58
CA PRO A 113 -5.14 18.29 11.96
C PRO A 113 -4.11 18.86 12.94
N SER A 114 -4.53 19.11 14.18
CA SER A 114 -3.64 19.45 15.29
C SER A 114 -2.72 18.27 15.63
N GLN A 115 -1.69 18.50 16.45
CA GLN A 115 -0.81 17.42 16.93
C GLN A 115 -1.59 16.34 17.69
N GLU A 116 -2.54 16.75 18.52
CA GLU A 116 -3.46 15.81 19.19
C GLU A 116 -4.33 15.05 18.19
N GLY A 117 -4.83 15.71 17.16
CA GLY A 117 -5.57 15.06 16.07
C GLY A 117 -4.75 14.01 15.32
N LEU A 118 -3.47 14.29 15.04
CA LEU A 118 -2.53 13.33 14.47
C LEU A 118 -2.32 12.12 15.38
N TYR A 119 -2.10 12.37 16.67
CA TYR A 119 -1.94 11.31 17.66
C TYR A 119 -3.18 10.39 17.70
N GLN A 120 -4.37 10.96 17.77
CA GLN A 120 -5.62 10.19 17.81
C GLN A 120 -5.86 9.43 16.50
N HIS A 121 -5.53 10.01 15.34
CA HIS A 121 -5.61 9.35 14.04
C HIS A 121 -4.76 8.07 14.02
N TYR A 122 -3.48 8.17 14.34
CA TYR A 122 -2.59 7.00 14.34
C TYR A 122 -2.90 6.00 15.45
N LYS A 123 -3.34 6.47 16.62
CA LYS A 123 -3.79 5.60 17.69
C LYS A 123 -4.99 4.74 17.25
N ALA A 124 -5.95 5.35 16.56
CA ALA A 124 -7.11 4.63 16.03
C ALA A 124 -6.68 3.59 14.97
N MET A 125 -5.78 3.95 14.05
CA MET A 125 -5.23 3.01 13.06
C MET A 125 -4.53 1.82 13.72
N LEU A 126 -3.63 2.07 14.68
CA LEU A 126 -2.91 1.02 15.41
C LEU A 126 -3.84 0.10 16.19
N SER A 127 -4.96 0.62 16.71
CA SER A 127 -5.96 -0.20 17.40
C SER A 127 -6.83 -1.04 16.45
N ALA A 128 -6.80 -0.75 15.16
CA ALA A 128 -7.53 -1.49 14.13
C ALA A 128 -6.64 -2.51 13.38
N THR A 129 -5.35 -2.53 13.70
CA THR A 129 -4.36 -3.45 13.09
C THR A 129 -3.74 -4.28 14.22
N ASP A 130 -3.92 -5.59 14.21
CA ASP A 130 -3.26 -6.53 15.14
C ASP A 130 -1.80 -6.83 14.76
#